data_b3acbff7635c8f17c9cc4e59e2b3da86
#
_entry.id   b3acbff7635c8f17c9cc4e59e2b3da86
#
_cell.length_a   1.000
_cell.length_b   1.000
_cell.length_c   1.000
_cell.angle_alpha   90.00
_cell.angle_beta   90.00
_cell.angle_gamma   90.00
#
_symmetry.space_group_name_H-M   'P 1'
#
loop_
_entity.id
_entity.type
_entity.pdbx_description
1 polymer ?
#
loop_
_entity_poly.entity_id
_entity_poly.type
_entity_poly.pdbx_seq_one_letter_code
_entity_poly.pdbx_strand_id
1 'polypeptide(L)'
;DNLIAEGKIEPFIIVMTYGMTNDVKFGHIKEFTAKEFETVLVDELIPYIDSNFRTQADKKHRAMAGLSMGGFETKLITLRRPEVFNYYGLLSGGTYAPDDIKDKKQVESIFISCGSKENPDGVTKAVNDLKAAGFKATSFVSPDTAHEFLTWRRSLYHMAQLLFK
;
A
#
# COMPACT_ATOMS: atom_id res chain seq x y z
N ASP A 1 -4.08 3.51 -17.65
CA ASP A 1 -4.21 4.32 -18.90
C ASP A 1 -5.49 5.15 -18.92
N ASN A 2 -6.67 4.60 -18.61
CA ASN A 2 -7.94 5.34 -18.67
C ASN A 2 -7.93 6.59 -17.76
N LEU A 3 -7.49 6.48 -16.52
CA LEU A 3 -7.43 7.62 -15.60
C LEU A 3 -6.45 8.72 -16.08
N ILE A 4 -5.37 8.33 -16.74
CA ILE A 4 -4.43 9.29 -17.38
C ILE A 4 -5.12 9.99 -18.54
N ALA A 5 -5.78 9.23 -19.43
CA ALA A 5 -6.51 9.77 -20.57
C ALA A 5 -7.65 10.72 -20.16
N GLU A 6 -8.27 10.46 -19.01
CA GLU A 6 -9.31 11.29 -18.40
C GLU A 6 -8.74 12.50 -17.62
N GLY A 7 -7.42 12.66 -17.54
CA GLY A 7 -6.76 13.74 -16.78
C GLY A 7 -6.96 13.64 -15.25
N LYS A 8 -7.29 12.46 -14.73
CA LYS A 8 -7.56 12.24 -13.29
C LYS A 8 -6.31 11.95 -12.48
N ILE A 9 -5.27 11.45 -13.13
CA ILE A 9 -3.97 11.14 -12.52
C ILE A 9 -2.82 11.54 -13.43
N GLU A 10 -1.69 11.88 -12.83
CA GLU A 10 -0.42 11.95 -13.53
C GLU A 10 0.09 10.54 -13.88
N PRO A 11 0.85 10.37 -14.97
CA PRO A 11 1.46 9.09 -15.30
C PRO A 11 2.43 8.62 -14.23
N PHE A 12 2.35 7.36 -13.82
CA PHE A 12 3.31 6.73 -12.93
C PHE A 12 3.61 5.29 -13.34
N ILE A 13 4.75 4.78 -12.90
CA ILE A 13 5.19 3.41 -13.15
C ILE A 13 4.62 2.51 -12.05
N ILE A 14 4.05 1.37 -12.43
CA ILE A 14 3.65 0.32 -11.50
C ILE A 14 4.64 -0.82 -11.59
N VAL A 15 5.29 -1.13 -10.48
CA VAL A 15 6.17 -2.28 -10.34
C VAL A 15 5.42 -3.35 -9.54
N MET A 16 5.10 -4.46 -10.18
CA MET A 16 4.42 -5.58 -9.53
C MET A 16 5.42 -6.67 -9.21
N THR A 17 5.52 -7.03 -7.94
CA THR A 17 6.42 -8.05 -7.44
C THR A 17 5.65 -9.31 -7.04
N TYR A 18 6.36 -10.42 -6.92
CA TYR A 18 5.79 -11.66 -6.39
C TYR A 18 5.59 -11.60 -4.85
N GLY A 19 6.33 -10.72 -4.15
CA GLY A 19 6.21 -10.52 -2.70
C GLY A 19 6.83 -11.63 -1.84
N MET A 20 7.39 -12.66 -2.44
CA MET A 20 8.03 -13.78 -1.72
C MET A 20 9.47 -13.97 -2.21
N THR A 21 10.32 -14.46 -1.33
CA THR A 21 11.67 -14.95 -1.65
C THR A 21 11.71 -16.47 -1.56
N ASN A 22 12.82 -17.07 -2.01
CA ASN A 22 13.02 -18.53 -1.93
C ASN A 22 13.07 -19.07 -0.50
N ASP A 23 13.26 -18.19 0.49
CA ASP A 23 13.33 -18.55 1.91
C ASP A 23 11.95 -18.72 2.55
N VAL A 24 10.89 -18.26 1.86
CA VAL A 24 9.50 -18.41 2.34
C VAL A 24 8.93 -19.74 1.87
N LYS A 25 8.72 -20.66 2.81
CA LYS A 25 8.03 -21.95 2.52
C LYS A 25 6.52 -21.74 2.53
N PHE A 26 5.87 -22.15 1.44
CA PHE A 26 4.41 -22.14 1.35
C PHE A 26 3.79 -22.91 2.53
N GLY A 27 2.84 -22.28 3.22
CA GLY A 27 2.19 -22.85 4.42
C GLY A 27 2.79 -22.41 5.76
N HIS A 28 3.95 -21.76 5.79
CA HIS A 28 4.58 -21.23 7.00
C HIS A 28 4.32 -19.72 7.21
N ILE A 29 3.13 -19.25 6.88
CA ILE A 29 2.73 -17.82 6.94
C ILE A 29 2.90 -17.22 8.35
N LYS A 30 2.84 -18.02 9.41
CA LYS A 30 3.03 -17.55 10.79
C LYS A 30 4.45 -17.08 11.10
N GLU A 31 5.43 -17.53 10.33
CA GLU A 31 6.86 -17.19 10.46
C GLU A 31 7.29 -16.09 9.48
N PHE A 32 6.37 -15.66 8.60
CA PHE A 32 6.65 -14.66 7.58
C PHE A 32 6.89 -13.29 8.20
N THR A 33 8.09 -12.76 8.02
CA THR A 33 8.52 -11.47 8.58
C THR A 33 8.61 -10.35 7.54
N ALA A 34 8.46 -10.65 6.27
CA ALA A 34 8.72 -9.79 5.11
C ALA A 34 10.16 -9.20 5.05
N LYS A 35 11.09 -9.67 5.89
CA LYS A 35 12.42 -9.06 6.00
C LYS A 35 13.26 -9.30 4.74
N GLU A 36 13.25 -10.51 4.21
CA GLU A 36 13.97 -10.89 3.01
C GLU A 36 13.41 -10.13 1.80
N PHE A 37 12.09 -10.04 1.69
CA PHE A 37 11.44 -9.27 0.64
C PHE A 37 11.68 -7.76 0.78
N GLU A 38 11.75 -7.23 2.01
CA GLU A 38 12.11 -5.84 2.28
C GLU A 38 13.49 -5.52 1.70
N THR A 39 14.48 -6.39 1.92
CA THR A 39 15.83 -6.23 1.36
C THR A 39 15.80 -6.21 -0.17
N VAL A 40 15.17 -7.19 -0.80
CA VAL A 40 15.04 -7.25 -2.26
C VAL A 40 14.34 -6.01 -2.80
N LEU A 41 13.23 -5.59 -2.19
CA LEU A 41 12.45 -4.44 -2.65
C LEU A 41 13.23 -3.13 -2.52
N VAL A 42 13.79 -2.88 -1.34
CA VAL A 42 14.33 -1.55 -1.01
C VAL A 42 15.78 -1.40 -1.44
N ASP A 43 16.59 -2.44 -1.25
CA ASP A 43 18.03 -2.33 -1.44
C ASP A 43 18.48 -2.80 -2.86
N GLU A 44 17.60 -3.51 -3.60
CA GLU A 44 17.93 -3.98 -4.95
C GLU A 44 16.95 -3.44 -6.02
N LEU A 45 15.64 -3.69 -5.88
CA LEU A 45 14.65 -3.39 -6.91
C LEU A 45 14.43 -1.89 -7.10
N ILE A 46 14.27 -1.11 -6.02
CA ILE A 46 14.11 0.36 -6.14
C ILE A 46 15.32 0.99 -6.82
N PRO A 47 16.58 0.73 -6.42
CA PRO A 47 17.74 1.25 -7.14
C PRO A 47 17.81 0.81 -8.60
N TYR A 48 17.43 -0.43 -8.91
CA TYR A 48 17.37 -0.91 -10.29
C TYR A 48 16.35 -0.12 -11.11
N ILE A 49 15.14 0.09 -10.61
CA ILE A 49 14.10 0.87 -11.29
C ILE A 49 14.55 2.31 -11.50
N ASP A 50 15.08 2.95 -10.46
CA ASP A 50 15.53 4.33 -10.53
C ASP A 50 16.70 4.53 -11.52
N SER A 51 17.56 3.51 -11.70
CA SER A 51 18.69 3.55 -12.62
C SER A 51 18.32 3.28 -14.09
N ASN A 52 17.21 2.54 -14.32
CA ASN A 52 16.86 2.06 -15.66
C ASN A 52 15.63 2.74 -16.26
N PHE A 53 14.85 3.45 -15.46
CA PHE A 53 13.63 4.13 -15.90
C PHE A 53 13.65 5.60 -15.49
N ARG A 54 12.85 6.42 -16.16
CA ARG A 54 12.75 7.86 -15.87
C ARG A 54 11.83 8.07 -14.65
N THR A 55 12.35 7.84 -13.46
CA THR A 55 11.68 8.05 -12.19
C THR A 55 12.05 9.39 -11.56
N GLN A 56 11.23 9.85 -10.64
CA GLN A 56 11.59 10.85 -9.65
C GLN A 56 12.03 10.08 -8.40
N ALA A 57 13.36 9.91 -8.24
CA ALA A 57 13.99 8.97 -7.32
C ALA A 57 14.00 9.48 -5.85
N ASP A 58 12.87 9.95 -5.36
CA ASP A 58 12.71 10.41 -3.98
C ASP A 58 11.45 9.82 -3.31
N LYS A 59 11.40 9.90 -1.99
CA LYS A 59 10.31 9.39 -1.18
C LYS A 59 8.93 9.96 -1.59
N LYS A 60 8.84 11.24 -1.94
CA LYS A 60 7.57 11.91 -2.24
C LYS A 60 6.90 11.32 -3.49
N HIS A 61 7.70 10.71 -4.35
CA HIS A 61 7.24 10.09 -5.60
C HIS A 61 7.19 8.55 -5.52
N ARG A 62 7.18 7.98 -4.30
CA ARG A 62 7.03 6.53 -4.11
C ARG A 62 5.80 6.19 -3.27
N ALA A 63 5.03 5.24 -3.77
CA ALA A 63 3.91 4.62 -3.07
C ALA A 63 4.17 3.13 -2.90
N MET A 64 3.72 2.56 -1.80
CA MET A 64 3.66 1.11 -1.62
C MET A 64 2.23 0.70 -1.31
N ALA A 65 1.74 -0.29 -2.04
CA ALA A 65 0.43 -0.87 -1.80
C ALA A 65 0.46 -2.38 -2.00
N GLY A 66 -0.37 -3.07 -1.27
CA GLY A 66 -0.50 -4.50 -1.40
C GLY A 66 -1.90 -5.01 -1.09
N LEU A 67 -2.26 -6.11 -1.73
CA LEU A 67 -3.52 -6.81 -1.48
C LEU A 67 -3.28 -8.05 -0.60
N SER A 68 -4.21 -8.34 0.30
CA SER A 68 -4.13 -9.54 1.15
C SER A 68 -2.79 -9.63 1.89
N MET A 69 -2.00 -10.68 1.64
CA MET A 69 -0.63 -10.82 2.18
C MET A 69 0.28 -9.63 1.82
N GLY A 70 0.18 -9.12 0.59
CA GLY A 70 0.94 -7.93 0.17
C GLY A 70 0.56 -6.67 0.96
N GLY A 71 -0.65 -6.58 1.51
CA GLY A 71 -1.03 -5.53 2.47
C GLY A 71 -0.28 -5.69 3.80
N PHE A 72 -0.13 -6.91 4.28
CA PHE A 72 0.69 -7.18 5.47
C PHE A 72 2.16 -6.82 5.25
N GLU A 73 2.73 -7.19 4.10
CA GLU A 73 4.09 -6.78 3.69
C GLU A 73 4.21 -5.27 3.63
N THR A 74 3.25 -4.61 2.98
CA THR A 74 3.20 -3.14 2.89
C THR A 74 3.23 -2.51 4.28
N LYS A 75 2.39 -3.00 5.21
CA LYS A 75 2.37 -2.50 6.59
C LYS A 75 3.74 -2.65 7.25
N LEU A 76 4.33 -3.84 7.21
CA LEU A 76 5.63 -4.10 7.86
C LEU A 76 6.75 -3.24 7.28
N ILE A 77 6.85 -3.18 5.94
CA ILE A 77 7.96 -2.48 5.27
C ILE A 77 7.82 -0.97 5.46
N THR A 78 6.64 -0.39 5.29
CA THR A 78 6.45 1.06 5.47
C THR A 78 6.69 1.53 6.90
N LEU A 79 6.44 0.68 7.90
CA LEU A 79 6.74 0.98 9.30
C LEU A 79 8.22 0.83 9.65
N ARG A 80 8.94 -0.09 9.00
CA ARG A 80 10.38 -0.30 9.21
C ARG A 80 11.25 0.68 8.44
N ARG A 81 10.80 1.04 7.24
CA ARG A 81 11.53 1.88 6.27
C ARG A 81 10.70 3.14 5.94
N PRO A 82 10.37 3.97 6.94
CA PRO A 82 9.52 5.14 6.76
C PRO A 82 10.13 6.22 5.86
N GLU A 83 11.44 6.13 5.58
CA GLU A 83 12.17 7.04 4.68
C GLU A 83 11.97 6.71 3.19
N VAL A 84 11.38 5.56 2.84
CA VAL A 84 11.34 5.08 1.46
C VAL A 84 10.07 5.49 0.72
N PHE A 85 8.90 5.39 1.36
CA PHE A 85 7.59 5.59 0.74
C PHE A 85 6.82 6.73 1.40
N ASN A 86 6.02 7.45 0.63
CA ASN A 86 5.20 8.56 1.12
C ASN A 86 3.70 8.29 1.08
N TYR A 87 3.27 7.25 0.34
CA TYR A 87 1.87 6.84 0.21
C TYR A 87 1.75 5.36 0.54
N TYR A 88 0.81 5.02 1.43
CA TYR A 88 0.60 3.66 1.91
C TYR A 88 -0.79 3.15 1.54
N GLY A 89 -0.87 1.94 0.98
CA GLY A 89 -2.13 1.31 0.58
C GLY A 89 -2.29 -0.11 1.11
N LEU A 90 -3.37 -0.36 1.87
CA LEU A 90 -3.74 -1.69 2.34
C LEU A 90 -5.07 -2.10 1.70
N LEU A 91 -5.03 -3.09 0.80
CA LEU A 91 -6.19 -3.58 0.07
C LEU A 91 -6.57 -4.96 0.61
N SER A 92 -7.60 -5.05 1.44
CA SER A 92 -7.95 -6.29 2.18
C SER A 92 -6.73 -6.89 2.92
N GLY A 93 -5.82 -6.07 3.40
CA GLY A 93 -4.52 -6.46 3.96
C GLY A 93 -4.27 -5.95 5.39
N GLY A 94 -5.33 -5.71 6.13
CA GLY A 94 -5.23 -5.19 7.49
C GLY A 94 -5.42 -3.67 7.59
N THR A 95 -4.99 -3.10 8.70
CA THR A 95 -5.15 -1.68 9.03
C THR A 95 -3.89 -1.15 9.71
N TYR A 96 -3.71 0.18 9.71
CA TYR A 96 -2.81 0.87 10.63
C TYR A 96 -3.59 1.38 11.84
N ALA A 97 -2.95 1.33 13.02
CA ALA A 97 -3.35 2.13 14.16
C ALA A 97 -2.55 3.45 14.18
N PRO A 98 -3.08 4.53 14.78
CA PRO A 98 -2.32 5.79 14.89
C PRO A 98 -0.94 5.64 15.53
N ASP A 99 -0.81 4.78 16.54
CA ASP A 99 0.43 4.55 17.27
C ASP A 99 1.44 3.67 16.50
N ASP A 100 1.04 3.02 15.41
CA ASP A 100 1.96 2.31 14.52
C ASP A 100 2.94 3.29 13.84
N ILE A 101 2.51 4.55 13.60
CA ILE A 101 3.27 5.56 12.84
C ILE A 101 3.78 6.64 13.78
N LYS A 102 5.09 6.64 14.01
CA LYS A 102 5.74 7.49 15.02
C LYS A 102 5.70 8.99 14.68
N ASP A 103 5.82 9.33 13.40
CA ASP A 103 5.79 10.71 12.93
C ASP A 103 4.79 10.84 11.76
N LYS A 104 3.79 11.69 11.95
CA LYS A 104 2.77 11.96 10.93
C LYS A 104 3.35 12.51 9.62
N LYS A 105 4.47 13.20 9.69
CA LYS A 105 5.15 13.78 8.52
C LYS A 105 5.83 12.73 7.66
N GLN A 106 5.93 11.50 8.15
CA GLN A 106 6.55 10.41 7.37
C GLN A 106 5.65 9.81 6.30
N VAL A 107 4.35 10.13 6.29
CA VAL A 107 3.40 9.65 5.30
C VAL A 107 2.49 10.77 4.84
N GLU A 108 2.36 10.94 3.53
CA GLU A 108 1.47 11.94 2.93
C GLU A 108 0.01 11.48 2.94
N SER A 109 -0.23 10.20 2.61
CA SER A 109 -1.59 9.66 2.56
C SER A 109 -1.62 8.16 2.82
N ILE A 110 -2.66 7.73 3.54
CA ILE A 110 -2.95 6.33 3.84
C ILE A 110 -4.28 5.96 3.21
N PHE A 111 -4.29 4.89 2.41
CA PHE A 111 -5.50 4.33 1.82
C PHE A 111 -5.73 2.92 2.36
N ILE A 112 -6.93 2.64 2.88
CA ILE A 112 -7.30 1.31 3.39
C ILE A 112 -8.63 0.90 2.78
N SER A 113 -8.70 -0.31 2.23
CA SER A 113 -9.91 -0.80 1.59
C SER A 113 -10.19 -2.27 1.88
N CYS A 114 -11.45 -2.65 1.70
CA CYS A 114 -11.89 -4.04 1.71
C CYS A 114 -13.19 -4.21 0.90
N GLY A 115 -13.62 -5.45 0.69
CA GLY A 115 -14.96 -5.75 0.23
C GLY A 115 -16.00 -5.59 1.35
N SER A 116 -17.25 -5.27 0.98
CA SER A 116 -18.34 -5.10 1.96
C SER A 116 -18.68 -6.40 2.70
N LYS A 117 -18.28 -7.55 2.16
CA LYS A 117 -18.45 -8.88 2.76
C LYS A 117 -17.24 -9.34 3.57
N GLU A 118 -16.27 -8.46 3.81
CA GLU A 118 -15.08 -8.74 4.65
C GLU A 118 -15.25 -8.11 6.04
N ASN A 119 -14.46 -7.05 6.34
CA ASN A 119 -14.52 -6.32 7.60
C ASN A 119 -14.64 -4.80 7.38
N PRO A 120 -15.73 -4.31 6.79
CA PRO A 120 -15.88 -2.89 6.44
C PRO A 120 -15.89 -1.97 7.67
N ASP A 121 -16.48 -2.41 8.78
CA ASP A 121 -16.54 -1.61 10.01
C ASP A 121 -15.14 -1.42 10.62
N GLY A 122 -14.32 -2.47 10.61
CA GLY A 122 -12.93 -2.40 11.07
C GLY A 122 -12.07 -1.44 10.25
N VAL A 123 -12.22 -1.48 8.92
CA VAL A 123 -11.54 -0.55 8.00
C VAL A 123 -11.99 0.89 8.23
N THR A 124 -13.31 1.11 8.33
CA THR A 124 -13.88 2.44 8.56
C THR A 124 -13.43 3.02 9.89
N LYS A 125 -13.49 2.20 10.95
CA LYS A 125 -13.03 2.60 12.29
C LYS A 125 -11.54 2.99 12.27
N ALA A 126 -10.68 2.15 11.71
CA ALA A 126 -9.24 2.42 11.66
C ALA A 126 -8.91 3.71 10.92
N VAL A 127 -9.58 4.00 9.81
CA VAL A 127 -9.40 5.25 9.07
C VAL A 127 -9.92 6.45 9.87
N ASN A 128 -11.02 6.33 10.59
CA ASN A 128 -11.53 7.40 11.46
C ASN A 128 -10.56 7.68 12.63
N ASP A 129 -9.99 6.64 13.23
CA ASP A 129 -8.98 6.78 14.30
C ASP A 129 -7.71 7.49 13.76
N LEU A 130 -7.25 7.13 12.56
CA LEU A 130 -6.13 7.80 11.89
C LEU A 130 -6.44 9.27 11.60
N LYS A 131 -7.63 9.60 11.10
CA LYS A 131 -8.06 11.00 10.87
C LYS A 131 -8.12 11.78 12.17
N ALA A 132 -8.69 11.20 13.23
CA ALA A 132 -8.76 11.83 14.56
C ALA A 132 -7.36 12.11 15.12
N ALA A 133 -6.38 11.26 14.82
CA ALA A 133 -4.98 11.46 15.15
C ALA A 133 -4.27 12.45 14.21
N GLY A 134 -4.93 12.98 13.17
CA GLY A 134 -4.42 14.01 12.26
C GLY A 134 -3.68 13.47 11.03
N PHE A 135 -3.87 12.19 10.67
CA PHE A 135 -3.39 11.64 9.41
C PHE A 135 -4.35 11.92 8.25
N LYS A 136 -3.81 12.08 7.07
CA LYS A 136 -4.57 12.09 5.82
C LYS A 136 -4.87 10.65 5.41
N ALA A 137 -6.02 10.15 5.81
CA ALA A 137 -6.42 8.76 5.58
C ALA A 137 -7.75 8.67 4.84
N THR A 138 -7.90 7.67 3.97
CA THR A 138 -9.11 7.42 3.18
C THR A 138 -9.46 5.94 3.23
N SER A 139 -10.75 5.63 3.44
CA SER A 139 -11.27 4.28 3.31
C SER A 139 -12.08 4.11 2.04
N PHE A 140 -12.08 2.90 1.50
CA PHE A 140 -12.99 2.48 0.44
C PHE A 140 -13.52 1.08 0.75
N VAL A 141 -14.85 0.95 0.76
CA VAL A 141 -15.52 -0.35 0.89
C VAL A 141 -16.16 -0.68 -0.45
N SER A 142 -15.65 -1.73 -1.10
CA SER A 142 -16.17 -2.18 -2.40
C SER A 142 -17.52 -2.86 -2.21
N PRO A 143 -18.62 -2.32 -2.80
CA PRO A 143 -19.96 -2.86 -2.58
C PRO A 143 -20.11 -4.25 -3.21
N ASP A 144 -20.83 -5.13 -2.50
CA ASP A 144 -21.21 -6.49 -2.92
C ASP A 144 -20.06 -7.43 -3.23
N THR A 145 -18.86 -7.14 -2.73
CA THR A 145 -17.65 -7.94 -2.96
C THR A 145 -17.03 -8.46 -1.66
N ALA A 146 -16.23 -9.52 -1.78
CA ALA A 146 -15.46 -10.16 -0.71
C ALA A 146 -13.96 -10.01 -0.96
N HIS A 147 -13.16 -10.97 -0.46
CA HIS A 147 -11.71 -11.05 -0.66
C HIS A 147 -11.37 -11.54 -2.07
N GLU A 148 -11.47 -10.66 -3.05
CA GLU A 148 -11.42 -11.03 -4.48
C GLU A 148 -10.89 -9.91 -5.38
N PHE A 149 -10.50 -10.25 -6.62
CA PHE A 149 -9.91 -9.31 -7.57
C PHE A 149 -10.82 -8.13 -7.93
N LEU A 150 -12.14 -8.28 -7.92
CA LEU A 150 -13.04 -7.16 -8.17
C LEU A 150 -12.92 -6.08 -7.09
N THR A 151 -12.80 -6.49 -5.82
CA THR A 151 -12.51 -5.60 -4.69
C THR A 151 -11.23 -4.83 -4.93
N TRP A 152 -10.15 -5.54 -5.25
CA TRP A 152 -8.81 -4.94 -5.37
C TRP A 152 -8.67 -4.05 -6.60
N ARG A 153 -9.29 -4.41 -7.73
CA ARG A 153 -9.34 -3.59 -8.93
C ARG A 153 -10.05 -2.26 -8.68
N ARG A 154 -11.19 -2.29 -7.98
CA ARG A 154 -11.93 -1.08 -7.59
C ARG A 154 -11.12 -0.26 -6.59
N SER A 155 -10.48 -0.90 -5.64
CA SER A 155 -9.62 -0.24 -4.65
C SER A 155 -8.45 0.47 -5.31
N LEU A 156 -7.78 -0.15 -6.27
CA LEU A 156 -6.68 0.47 -7.03
C LEU A 156 -7.17 1.67 -7.84
N TYR A 157 -8.37 1.60 -8.44
CA TYR A 157 -8.95 2.73 -9.14
C TYR A 157 -9.14 3.96 -8.23
N HIS A 158 -9.61 3.76 -7.00
CA HIS A 158 -9.77 4.86 -6.03
C HIS A 158 -8.43 5.34 -5.48
N MET A 159 -7.54 4.42 -5.12
CA MET A 159 -6.23 4.76 -4.59
C MET A 159 -5.38 5.55 -5.59
N ALA A 160 -5.35 5.14 -6.85
CA ALA A 160 -4.53 5.80 -7.89
C ALA A 160 -4.83 7.30 -8.01
N GLN A 161 -6.06 7.71 -7.75
CA GLN A 161 -6.47 9.11 -7.81
C GLN A 161 -6.03 9.95 -6.60
N LEU A 162 -5.42 9.33 -5.60
CA LEU A 162 -4.89 9.99 -4.39
C LEU A 162 -3.36 10.12 -4.41
N LEU A 163 -2.70 9.44 -5.36
CA LEU A 163 -1.24 9.39 -5.42
C LEU A 163 -0.66 10.63 -6.10
N PHE A 164 0.48 11.08 -5.61
CA PHE A 164 1.36 12.07 -6.24
C PHE A 164 0.71 13.43 -6.55
N LYS A 165 -0.18 13.89 -5.66
CA LYS A 165 -0.85 15.20 -5.75
C LYS A 165 -0.21 16.24 -4.84
#